data_944a4162c2f268d8d8845d7facd7571d
#
_entry.id   944a4162c2f268d8d8845d7facd7571d
#
_cell.length_a   1.000
_cell.length_b   1.000
_cell.length_c   1.000
_cell.angle_alpha   90.00
_cell.angle_beta   90.00
_cell.angle_gamma   90.00
#
_symmetry.space_group_name_H-M   'P 1'
#
loop_
_entity.id
_entity.type
_entity.pdbx_description
1 polymer ?
#
loop_
_entity_poly.entity_id
_entity_poly.type
_entity_poly.pdbx_seq_one_letter_code
_entity_poly.pdbx_strand_id
1 'polypeptide(L)'
;MELDIGLPLPVRLDVGDSGLLQWREAPGGAIPTSYVLQAVRSGEAEVEIRLFGAIPLRRIHVQVLPRVGLVPGGQSVGVLLHSRGVLVTGLGVVTDAEGRRHRPAERAGLRPGDVLLAVDGQPVDTELEVEELIQEAGRERREMRMQVKRGSRTLTVRLRPVRCGETGRYRVGLYIRDGACGVGTLTFWHPDSLVYGALGHVVADAATSFPLEVGEGRIVRARVSGIQQGRRGHPGEKIGVFVHDLDVIGTIDKNTPFGIFGRLFREPEGLYREPLLVALARQVREGPAQMVTVVEGDRCEVFDVVVERALPQKRPAAKGLVIRVTDADLLARTGGIVQGMSGSPLIQGGMIIGAV
;
A
#
# COMPACT_ATOMS: atom_id res chain seq x y z
N MET A 1 11.66 25.55 -13.89
CA MET A 1 10.93 24.96 -15.04
C MET A 1 11.07 25.89 -16.21
N GLU A 2 11.46 25.37 -17.34
CA GLU A 2 11.51 26.13 -18.58
C GLU A 2 10.17 25.96 -19.33
N LEU A 3 9.59 27.06 -19.76
CA LEU A 3 8.35 27.10 -20.53
C LEU A 3 8.71 27.58 -21.94
N ASP A 4 8.71 26.66 -22.89
CA ASP A 4 8.91 26.96 -24.31
C ASP A 4 7.58 27.26 -24.95
N ILE A 5 7.47 28.40 -25.62
CA ILE A 5 6.27 28.82 -26.34
C ILE A 5 6.31 28.34 -27.81
N GLY A 6 7.50 27.93 -28.28
CA GLY A 6 7.72 27.33 -29.60
C GLY A 6 7.66 28.30 -30.77
N LEU A 7 7.15 29.52 -30.61
CA LEU A 7 7.06 30.55 -31.62
C LEU A 7 7.46 31.91 -31.05
N PRO A 8 8.16 32.76 -31.79
CA PRO A 8 8.53 34.10 -31.38
C PRO A 8 7.31 35.04 -31.42
N LEU A 9 6.44 34.89 -30.42
CA LEU A 9 5.26 35.74 -30.25
C LEU A 9 5.49 36.75 -29.14
N PRO A 10 4.99 37.99 -29.27
CA PRO A 10 5.06 39.01 -28.24
C PRO A 10 4.08 38.70 -27.10
N VAL A 11 4.43 37.71 -26.27
CA VAL A 11 3.61 37.26 -25.15
C VAL A 11 4.15 37.80 -23.83
N ARG A 12 3.27 37.97 -22.85
CA ARG A 12 3.59 38.22 -21.44
C ARG A 12 3.04 37.10 -20.57
N LEU A 13 3.79 36.76 -19.54
CA LEU A 13 3.32 35.86 -18.49
C LEU A 13 2.70 36.71 -17.37
N ASP A 14 1.49 36.35 -17.01
CA ASP A 14 0.79 36.85 -15.84
C ASP A 14 0.75 35.73 -14.81
N VAL A 15 1.40 35.93 -13.65
CA VAL A 15 1.49 34.97 -12.57
C VAL A 15 0.61 35.43 -11.43
N GLY A 16 -0.48 34.72 -11.18
CA GLY A 16 -1.49 35.09 -10.19
C GLY A 16 -0.98 35.21 -8.74
N ASP A 17 0.10 34.49 -8.39
CA ASP A 17 0.81 34.63 -7.11
C ASP A 17 2.33 34.78 -7.34
N SER A 18 2.80 36.02 -7.42
CA SER A 18 4.21 36.35 -7.57
C SER A 18 5.07 35.98 -6.36
N GLY A 19 4.48 35.76 -5.20
CA GLY A 19 5.17 35.26 -4.00
C GLY A 19 5.46 33.76 -4.06
N LEU A 20 4.79 33.03 -4.96
CA LEU A 20 4.99 31.60 -5.16
C LEU A 20 5.91 31.29 -6.33
N LEU A 21 5.77 32.04 -7.43
CA LEU A 21 6.53 31.87 -8.65
C LEU A 21 7.13 33.19 -9.10
N GLN A 22 8.40 33.17 -9.47
CA GLN A 22 9.06 34.22 -10.22
C GLN A 22 9.38 33.73 -11.63
N TRP A 23 9.42 34.61 -12.59
CA TRP A 23 9.76 34.26 -13.95
C TRP A 23 10.78 35.24 -14.53
N ARG A 24 11.54 34.74 -15.49
CA ARG A 24 12.43 35.54 -16.31
C ARG A 24 12.41 35.02 -17.72
N GLU A 25 12.73 35.90 -18.65
CA GLU A 25 12.96 35.51 -20.04
C GLU A 25 14.26 34.71 -20.16
N ALA A 26 14.21 33.62 -20.93
CA ALA A 26 15.42 32.89 -21.25
C ALA A 26 16.29 33.72 -22.20
N PRO A 27 17.62 33.66 -22.12
CA PRO A 27 18.50 34.36 -23.05
C PRO A 27 18.24 33.88 -24.49
N GLY A 28 17.92 34.80 -25.39
CA GLY A 28 17.66 34.50 -26.81
C GLY A 28 17.04 35.69 -27.50
N GLY A 29 17.12 35.84 -28.79
CA GLY A 29 16.64 36.84 -29.71
C GLY A 29 15.79 38.05 -29.26
N ALA A 30 15.39 38.90 -30.21
CA ALA A 30 14.62 40.12 -29.90
C ALA A 30 13.20 39.85 -29.34
N ILE A 31 12.67 38.67 -29.56
CA ILE A 31 11.37 38.18 -28.98
C ILE A 31 11.67 36.89 -28.24
N PRO A 32 11.42 36.82 -26.91
CA PRO A 32 11.66 35.61 -26.15
C PRO A 32 10.71 34.49 -26.59
N THR A 33 11.30 33.32 -26.86
CA THR A 33 10.54 32.09 -27.18
C THR A 33 10.39 31.18 -25.97
N SER A 34 11.16 31.42 -24.91
CA SER A 34 11.16 30.61 -23.70
C SER A 34 11.19 31.46 -22.44
N TYR A 35 10.53 30.99 -21.41
CA TYR A 35 10.48 31.61 -20.09
C TYR A 35 10.92 30.62 -19.02
N VAL A 36 11.73 31.08 -18.07
CA VAL A 36 12.16 30.27 -16.91
C VAL A 36 11.31 30.64 -15.70
N LEU A 37 10.52 29.69 -15.24
CA LEU A 37 9.75 29.81 -14.01
C LEU A 37 10.57 29.25 -12.82
N GLN A 38 10.77 30.07 -11.81
CA GLN A 38 11.45 29.72 -10.57
C GLN A 38 10.45 29.69 -9.42
N ALA A 39 10.41 28.57 -8.70
CA ALA A 39 9.60 28.42 -7.50
C ALA A 39 10.26 29.13 -6.32
N VAL A 40 9.51 29.90 -5.58
CA VAL A 40 9.95 30.62 -4.35
C VAL A 40 9.45 29.88 -3.11
N ARG A 41 8.20 29.41 -3.12
CA ARG A 41 7.59 28.62 -2.05
C ARG A 41 6.67 27.53 -2.62
N SER A 42 6.30 26.56 -1.79
CA SER A 42 5.35 25.52 -2.17
C SER A 42 3.93 26.08 -2.21
N GLY A 43 3.11 25.55 -3.12
CA GLY A 43 1.72 25.96 -3.31
C GLY A 43 1.24 25.76 -4.74
N GLU A 44 0.08 26.31 -5.05
CA GLU A 44 -0.52 26.26 -6.38
C GLU A 44 -0.66 27.68 -6.93
N ALA A 45 -0.32 27.85 -8.20
CA ALA A 45 -0.46 29.12 -8.91
C ALA A 45 -1.00 28.89 -10.32
N GLU A 46 -1.71 29.86 -10.83
CA GLU A 46 -2.05 29.96 -12.25
C GLU A 46 -1.08 30.88 -12.97
N VAL A 47 -0.58 30.43 -14.09
CA VAL A 47 0.23 31.22 -15.03
C VAL A 47 -0.59 31.39 -16.30
N GLU A 48 -0.94 32.62 -16.62
CA GLU A 48 -1.65 32.96 -17.85
C GLU A 48 -0.68 33.53 -18.89
N ILE A 49 -0.69 32.95 -20.08
CA ILE A 49 0.07 33.43 -21.22
C ILE A 49 -0.84 34.36 -22.02
N ARG A 50 -0.43 35.63 -22.15
CA ARG A 50 -1.21 36.66 -22.84
C ARG A 50 -0.46 37.21 -24.05
N LEU A 51 -1.08 37.24 -25.22
CA LEU A 51 -0.59 37.88 -26.41
C LEU A 51 -0.67 39.39 -26.24
N PHE A 52 0.41 40.11 -26.51
CA PHE A 52 0.56 41.56 -26.28
C PHE A 52 0.22 42.00 -24.85
N GLY A 53 0.23 41.05 -23.89
CA GLY A 53 -0.16 41.33 -22.49
C GLY A 53 -1.67 41.51 -22.27
N ALA A 54 -2.52 41.41 -23.29
CA ALA A 54 -3.95 41.67 -23.20
C ALA A 54 -4.83 40.44 -23.50
N ILE A 55 -4.50 39.69 -24.56
CA ILE A 55 -5.35 38.57 -25.04
C ILE A 55 -4.89 37.27 -24.41
N PRO A 56 -5.73 36.61 -23.58
CA PRO A 56 -5.38 35.34 -22.98
C PRO A 56 -5.28 34.24 -24.04
N LEU A 57 -4.10 33.60 -24.14
CA LEU A 57 -3.86 32.47 -25.05
C LEU A 57 -3.98 31.14 -24.34
N ARG A 58 -3.39 31.03 -23.17
CA ARG A 58 -3.34 29.77 -22.44
C ARG A 58 -3.22 30.00 -20.93
N ARG A 59 -3.88 29.17 -20.17
CA ARG A 59 -3.78 29.10 -18.71
C ARG A 59 -3.13 27.80 -18.30
N ILE A 60 -2.13 27.88 -17.41
CA ILE A 60 -1.34 26.75 -16.93
C ILE A 60 -1.45 26.72 -15.42
N HIS A 61 -1.93 25.62 -14.88
CA HIS A 61 -1.86 25.34 -13.45
C HIS A 61 -0.46 24.84 -13.10
N VAL A 62 0.21 25.53 -12.19
CA VAL A 62 1.54 25.19 -11.70
C VAL A 62 1.42 24.79 -10.24
N GLN A 63 1.78 23.55 -9.93
CA GLN A 63 1.89 23.07 -8.58
C GLN A 63 3.36 23.00 -8.19
N VAL A 64 3.73 23.76 -7.15
CA VAL A 64 5.06 23.74 -6.58
C VAL A 64 5.05 22.84 -5.36
N LEU A 65 5.69 21.68 -5.46
CA LEU A 65 5.79 20.71 -4.38
C LEU A 65 7.11 20.91 -3.62
N PRO A 66 7.12 20.72 -2.28
CA PRO A 66 8.35 20.72 -1.53
C PRO A 66 9.25 19.56 -2.00
N ARG A 67 10.54 19.74 -1.93
CA ARG A 67 11.49 18.65 -2.13
C ARG A 67 11.42 17.76 -0.89
N VAL A 68 11.02 16.51 -1.07
CA VAL A 68 10.95 15.51 -0.01
C VAL A 68 12.16 14.61 -0.12
N GLY A 69 12.95 14.54 0.95
CA GLY A 69 14.03 13.57 1.11
C GLY A 69 13.55 12.41 1.99
N LEU A 70 13.74 11.19 1.52
CA LEU A 70 13.42 9.97 2.25
C LEU A 70 14.60 9.01 2.18
N VAL A 71 14.81 8.25 3.23
CA VAL A 71 15.85 7.21 3.23
C VAL A 71 15.27 5.95 2.58
N PRO A 72 15.87 5.43 1.49
CA PRO A 72 15.41 4.20 0.87
C PRO A 72 15.54 3.01 1.82
N GLY A 73 14.51 2.17 1.86
CA GLY A 73 14.49 0.93 2.61
C GLY A 73 15.18 -0.23 1.90
N GLY A 74 14.42 -1.29 1.67
CA GLY A 74 14.88 -2.53 1.08
C GLY A 74 14.87 -3.71 2.05
N GLN A 75 14.79 -3.43 3.36
CA GLN A 75 14.74 -4.47 4.41
C GLN A 75 13.46 -5.29 4.30
N SER A 76 13.59 -6.60 4.49
CA SER A 76 12.42 -7.46 4.67
C SER A 76 11.77 -7.21 6.02
N VAL A 77 10.47 -7.05 6.02
CA VAL A 77 9.66 -6.85 7.22
C VAL A 77 8.53 -7.86 7.27
N GLY A 78 8.26 -8.36 8.46
CA GLY A 78 7.03 -9.07 8.76
C GLY A 78 5.92 -8.07 9.03
N VAL A 79 4.78 -8.28 8.43
CA VAL A 79 3.56 -7.49 8.59
C VAL A 79 2.60 -8.29 9.43
N LEU A 80 2.25 -7.77 10.60
CA LEU A 80 1.25 -8.32 11.50
C LEU A 80 0.13 -7.31 11.61
N LEU A 81 -1.02 -7.62 11.02
CA LEU A 81 -2.16 -6.72 10.99
C LEU A 81 -3.38 -7.43 11.55
N HIS A 82 -3.89 -6.97 12.69
CA HIS A 82 -5.19 -7.33 13.22
C HIS A 82 -6.23 -6.34 12.74
N SER A 83 -7.33 -6.83 12.21
CA SER A 83 -8.41 -6.00 11.72
C SER A 83 -9.25 -5.47 12.88
N ARG A 84 -9.86 -4.31 12.69
CA ARG A 84 -10.94 -3.87 13.57
C ARG A 84 -12.18 -4.67 13.25
N GLY A 85 -12.55 -5.58 14.17
CA GLY A 85 -13.60 -6.58 13.95
C GLY A 85 -13.10 -7.78 13.13
N VAL A 86 -13.95 -8.77 12.95
CA VAL A 86 -13.60 -10.07 12.35
C VAL A 86 -14.21 -10.20 10.96
N LEU A 87 -13.37 -10.36 9.94
CA LEU A 87 -13.78 -10.46 8.54
C LEU A 87 -14.43 -11.80 8.26
N VAL A 88 -15.62 -11.79 7.65
CA VAL A 88 -16.25 -12.99 7.09
C VAL A 88 -15.61 -13.31 5.74
N THR A 89 -14.88 -14.42 5.68
CA THR A 89 -14.17 -14.86 4.46
C THR A 89 -14.98 -15.86 3.64
N GLY A 90 -15.98 -16.52 4.27
CA GLY A 90 -16.80 -17.49 3.58
C GLY A 90 -18.00 -17.96 4.40
N LEU A 91 -18.87 -18.73 3.75
CA LEU A 91 -20.03 -19.35 4.35
C LEU A 91 -19.95 -20.88 4.19
N GLY A 92 -20.35 -21.60 5.24
CA GLY A 92 -20.30 -23.05 5.29
C GLY A 92 -21.64 -23.68 5.67
N VAL A 93 -21.68 -25.01 5.59
CA VAL A 93 -22.79 -25.83 6.02
C VAL A 93 -22.45 -26.45 7.37
N VAL A 94 -23.39 -26.45 8.28
CA VAL A 94 -23.29 -27.17 9.55
C VAL A 94 -24.20 -28.40 9.47
N THR A 95 -23.64 -29.61 9.62
CA THR A 95 -24.37 -30.84 9.67
C THR A 95 -24.62 -31.24 11.13
N ASP A 96 -25.88 -31.45 11.55
CA ASP A 96 -26.23 -31.87 12.89
C ASP A 96 -26.01 -33.40 13.11
N ALA A 97 -26.26 -33.88 14.31
CA ALA A 97 -26.05 -35.27 14.67
C ALA A 97 -27.04 -36.23 13.90
N GLU A 98 -28.14 -35.71 13.41
CA GLU A 98 -29.12 -36.43 12.60
C GLU A 98 -28.82 -36.37 11.08
N GLY A 99 -27.66 -35.78 10.69
CA GLY A 99 -27.26 -35.65 9.29
C GLY A 99 -27.95 -34.52 8.52
N ARG A 100 -28.76 -33.69 9.17
CA ARG A 100 -29.44 -32.57 8.51
C ARG A 100 -28.48 -31.40 8.30
N ARG A 101 -28.57 -30.82 7.12
CA ARG A 101 -27.68 -29.70 6.70
C ARG A 101 -28.33 -28.34 6.98
N HIS A 102 -27.65 -27.52 7.73
CA HIS A 102 -28.08 -26.19 8.13
C HIS A 102 -27.11 -25.11 7.59
N ARG A 103 -27.67 -23.94 7.28
CA ARG A 103 -26.91 -22.78 6.81
C ARG A 103 -27.34 -21.53 7.58
N PRO A 104 -27.06 -21.44 8.89
CA PRO A 104 -27.59 -20.35 9.74
C PRO A 104 -27.11 -18.97 9.27
N ALA A 105 -25.82 -18.80 9.02
CA ALA A 105 -25.24 -17.54 8.57
C ALA A 105 -25.79 -17.06 7.23
N GLU A 106 -25.90 -17.98 6.25
CA GLU A 106 -26.44 -17.67 4.92
C GLU A 106 -27.91 -17.25 5.00
N ARG A 107 -28.72 -17.98 5.78
CA ARG A 107 -30.15 -17.66 5.99
C ARG A 107 -30.33 -16.32 6.71
N ALA A 108 -29.44 -15.95 7.60
CA ALA A 108 -29.42 -14.64 8.26
C ALA A 108 -28.98 -13.49 7.33
N GLY A 109 -28.52 -13.81 6.11
CA GLY A 109 -28.11 -12.84 5.11
C GLY A 109 -26.67 -12.33 5.26
N LEU A 110 -25.82 -13.04 6.02
CA LEU A 110 -24.39 -12.78 6.07
C LEU A 110 -23.73 -13.09 4.73
N ARG A 111 -22.63 -12.41 4.42
CA ARG A 111 -21.92 -12.55 3.14
C ARG A 111 -20.41 -12.46 3.35
N PRO A 112 -19.60 -13.09 2.50
CA PRO A 112 -18.16 -12.79 2.45
C PRO A 112 -17.93 -11.29 2.24
N GLY A 113 -16.97 -10.72 2.99
CA GLY A 113 -16.70 -9.28 3.02
C GLY A 113 -17.46 -8.50 4.09
N ASP A 114 -18.39 -9.11 4.82
CA ASP A 114 -18.93 -8.52 6.05
C ASP A 114 -17.85 -8.52 7.13
N VAL A 115 -17.81 -7.47 7.96
CA VAL A 115 -16.94 -7.41 9.13
C VAL A 115 -17.80 -7.47 10.40
N LEU A 116 -17.62 -8.50 11.21
CA LEU A 116 -18.28 -8.65 12.52
C LEU A 116 -17.69 -7.62 13.47
N LEU A 117 -18.52 -6.73 14.00
CA LEU A 117 -18.13 -5.69 14.95
C LEU A 117 -18.51 -6.03 16.39
N ALA A 118 -19.64 -6.73 16.58
CA ALA A 118 -20.11 -7.14 17.89
C ALA A 118 -21.04 -8.35 17.79
N VAL A 119 -21.08 -9.13 18.86
CA VAL A 119 -22.01 -10.26 19.06
C VAL A 119 -22.74 -10.01 20.38
N ASP A 120 -24.08 -9.99 20.33
CA ASP A 120 -24.96 -9.70 21.48
C ASP A 120 -24.60 -8.41 22.25
N GLY A 121 -24.07 -7.42 21.53
CA GLY A 121 -23.64 -6.13 22.06
C GLY A 121 -22.21 -6.13 22.62
N GLN A 122 -21.52 -7.25 22.66
CA GLN A 122 -20.11 -7.33 23.03
C GLN A 122 -19.24 -7.11 21.77
N PRO A 123 -18.36 -6.10 21.74
CA PRO A 123 -17.40 -5.92 20.65
C PRO A 123 -16.53 -7.17 20.48
N VAL A 124 -16.18 -7.48 19.23
CA VAL A 124 -15.30 -8.62 18.89
C VAL A 124 -14.24 -8.17 17.92
N ASP A 125 -12.99 -8.50 18.20
CA ASP A 125 -11.83 -8.22 17.35
C ASP A 125 -11.04 -9.49 17.02
N THR A 126 -11.36 -10.64 17.65
CA THR A 126 -10.68 -11.92 17.42
C THR A 126 -11.63 -13.04 17.03
N GLU A 127 -11.13 -14.02 16.28
CA GLU A 127 -11.86 -15.25 15.94
C GLU A 127 -12.30 -16.01 17.19
N LEU A 128 -11.44 -16.03 18.21
CA LEU A 128 -11.69 -16.73 19.48
C LEU A 128 -12.89 -16.15 20.23
N GLU A 129 -12.97 -14.82 20.36
CA GLU A 129 -14.11 -14.15 21.01
C GLU A 129 -15.43 -14.49 20.31
N VAL A 130 -15.44 -14.46 18.96
CA VAL A 130 -16.63 -14.84 18.18
C VAL A 130 -17.00 -16.31 18.44
N GLU A 131 -16.01 -17.21 18.49
CA GLU A 131 -16.25 -18.63 18.73
C GLU A 131 -16.82 -18.86 20.13
N GLU A 132 -16.29 -18.24 21.16
CA GLU A 132 -16.77 -18.35 22.55
C GLU A 132 -18.21 -17.91 22.67
N LEU A 133 -18.59 -16.77 22.09
CA LEU A 133 -19.96 -16.27 22.10
C LEU A 133 -20.94 -17.18 21.34
N ILE A 134 -20.49 -17.80 20.25
CA ILE A 134 -21.28 -18.82 19.53
C ILE A 134 -21.49 -20.05 20.41
N GLN A 135 -20.48 -20.53 21.13
CA GLN A 135 -20.60 -21.69 22.04
C GLN A 135 -21.57 -21.37 23.18
N GLU A 136 -21.48 -20.19 23.77
CA GLU A 136 -22.37 -19.76 24.86
C GLU A 136 -23.83 -19.72 24.39
N ALA A 137 -24.12 -18.97 23.32
CA ALA A 137 -25.46 -18.87 22.77
C ALA A 137 -26.05 -20.24 22.37
N GLY A 138 -25.18 -21.14 21.87
CA GLY A 138 -25.58 -22.51 21.53
C GLY A 138 -25.95 -23.36 22.73
N ARG A 139 -25.19 -23.33 23.82
CA ARG A 139 -25.47 -24.02 25.09
C ARG A 139 -26.79 -23.55 25.67
N GLU A 140 -27.05 -22.25 25.63
CA GLU A 140 -28.30 -21.64 26.11
C GLU A 140 -29.47 -21.77 25.14
N ARG A 141 -29.26 -22.35 23.95
CA ARG A 141 -30.26 -22.55 22.89
C ARG A 141 -30.95 -21.24 22.47
N ARG A 142 -30.28 -20.11 22.63
CA ARG A 142 -30.82 -18.78 22.32
C ARG A 142 -30.43 -18.31 20.91
N GLU A 143 -31.23 -17.40 20.42
CA GLU A 143 -30.88 -16.61 19.25
C GLU A 143 -29.80 -15.57 19.64
N MET A 144 -28.83 -15.35 18.76
CA MET A 144 -27.77 -14.35 18.92
C MET A 144 -27.93 -13.24 17.87
N ARG A 145 -27.44 -12.06 18.22
CA ARG A 145 -27.43 -10.90 17.32
C ARG A 145 -25.98 -10.59 16.94
N MET A 146 -25.71 -10.55 15.64
CA MET A 146 -24.41 -10.14 15.12
C MET A 146 -24.53 -8.77 14.47
N GLN A 147 -23.73 -7.82 14.90
CA GLN A 147 -23.59 -6.51 14.29
C GLN A 147 -22.46 -6.57 13.28
N VAL A 148 -22.76 -6.30 12.01
CA VAL A 148 -21.79 -6.40 10.93
C VAL A 148 -21.73 -5.12 10.13
N LYS A 149 -20.53 -4.77 9.67
CA LYS A 149 -20.27 -3.69 8.72
C LYS A 149 -20.23 -4.32 7.31
N ARG A 150 -21.02 -3.78 6.40
CA ARG A 150 -21.05 -4.13 4.98
C ARG A 150 -20.83 -2.85 4.16
N GLY A 151 -19.62 -2.66 3.65
CA GLY A 151 -19.23 -1.38 3.05
C GLY A 151 -19.32 -0.24 4.08
N SER A 152 -20.12 0.78 3.80
CA SER A 152 -20.34 1.92 4.72
C SER A 152 -21.51 1.73 5.68
N ARG A 153 -22.24 0.61 5.62
CA ARG A 153 -23.46 0.39 6.41
C ARG A 153 -23.22 -0.62 7.53
N THR A 154 -23.80 -0.34 8.70
CA THR A 154 -23.88 -1.32 9.80
C THR A 154 -25.24 -1.97 9.78
N LEU A 155 -25.25 -3.31 9.85
CA LEU A 155 -26.44 -4.16 9.84
C LEU A 155 -26.45 -5.04 11.08
N THR A 156 -27.64 -5.38 11.55
CA THR A 156 -27.80 -6.38 12.61
C THR A 156 -28.54 -7.58 12.05
N VAL A 157 -27.93 -8.76 12.17
CA VAL A 157 -28.51 -10.03 11.77
C VAL A 157 -28.78 -10.90 13.00
N ARG A 158 -29.78 -11.77 12.90
CA ARG A 158 -30.15 -12.70 13.98
C ARG A 158 -30.05 -14.12 13.47
N LEU A 159 -29.45 -14.98 14.26
CA LEU A 159 -29.32 -16.40 13.91
C LEU A 159 -29.14 -17.25 15.16
N ARG A 160 -29.39 -18.56 14.99
CA ARG A 160 -29.20 -19.56 16.05
C ARG A 160 -28.05 -20.48 15.70
N PRO A 161 -27.11 -20.73 16.63
CA PRO A 161 -26.09 -21.75 16.46
C PRO A 161 -26.71 -23.15 16.36
N VAL A 162 -26.10 -24.00 15.56
CA VAL A 162 -26.46 -25.41 15.39
C VAL A 162 -25.33 -26.28 15.94
N ARG A 163 -25.66 -27.31 16.69
CA ARG A 163 -24.66 -28.26 17.20
C ARG A 163 -24.20 -29.17 16.06
N CYS A 164 -22.91 -29.09 15.74
CA CYS A 164 -22.27 -29.91 14.72
C CYS A 164 -22.20 -31.38 15.20
N GLY A 165 -22.69 -32.32 14.43
CA GLY A 165 -22.70 -33.75 14.78
C GLY A 165 -21.30 -34.35 14.86
N GLU A 166 -20.39 -33.90 14.01
CA GLU A 166 -19.01 -34.39 13.95
C GLU A 166 -18.15 -33.90 15.14
N THR A 167 -18.21 -32.60 15.43
CA THR A 167 -17.34 -31.99 16.46
C THR A 167 -18.00 -31.80 17.80
N GLY A 168 -19.32 -31.93 17.88
CA GLY A 168 -20.12 -31.63 19.07
C GLY A 168 -20.18 -30.13 19.43
N ARG A 169 -19.44 -29.26 18.74
CA ARG A 169 -19.39 -27.79 18.97
C ARG A 169 -20.57 -27.10 18.29
N TYR A 170 -20.98 -25.97 18.83
CA TYR A 170 -21.96 -25.11 18.17
C TYR A 170 -21.32 -24.30 17.06
N ARG A 171 -21.96 -24.21 15.91
CA ARG A 171 -21.49 -23.51 14.74
C ARG A 171 -22.63 -22.75 14.05
N VAL A 172 -22.27 -21.70 13.33
CA VAL A 172 -23.20 -20.88 12.55
C VAL A 172 -22.93 -20.95 11.04
N GLY A 173 -21.85 -21.68 10.63
CA GLY A 173 -21.46 -21.81 9.23
C GLY A 173 -20.79 -20.54 8.71
N LEU A 174 -19.85 -19.98 9.48
CA LEU A 174 -18.97 -18.88 9.08
C LEU A 174 -17.54 -19.37 9.00
N TYR A 175 -16.84 -18.89 7.98
CA TYR A 175 -15.38 -18.80 7.95
C TYR A 175 -15.01 -17.34 8.21
N ILE A 176 -14.16 -17.10 9.17
CA ILE A 176 -13.80 -15.77 9.65
C ILE A 176 -12.29 -15.61 9.77
N ARG A 177 -11.83 -14.35 9.75
CA ARG A 177 -10.41 -13.93 9.92
C ARG A 177 -10.35 -12.65 10.70
N ASP A 178 -9.43 -12.58 11.64
CA ASP A 178 -9.18 -11.39 12.46
C ASP A 178 -7.90 -10.63 12.06
N GLY A 179 -7.17 -11.11 11.05
CA GLY A 179 -5.96 -10.44 10.62
C GLY A 179 -5.26 -11.06 9.43
N ALA A 180 -4.14 -10.49 9.09
CA ALA A 180 -3.22 -10.99 8.08
C ALA A 180 -1.78 -10.91 8.60
N CYS A 181 -1.01 -11.92 8.20
CA CYS A 181 0.42 -11.99 8.44
C CYS A 181 1.12 -12.27 7.11
N GLY A 182 2.25 -11.62 6.88
CA GLY A 182 3.00 -11.81 5.65
C GLY A 182 4.39 -11.17 5.69
N VAL A 183 5.16 -11.40 4.63
CA VAL A 183 6.46 -10.77 4.42
C VAL A 183 6.34 -9.71 3.34
N GLY A 184 6.98 -8.57 3.56
CA GLY A 184 7.08 -7.50 2.59
C GLY A 184 8.42 -6.80 2.66
N THR A 185 8.50 -5.65 2.00
CA THR A 185 9.72 -4.83 1.99
C THR A 185 9.39 -3.42 2.45
N LEU A 186 10.22 -2.87 3.34
CA LEU A 186 10.22 -1.48 3.74
C LEU A 186 10.64 -0.63 2.54
N THR A 187 9.80 0.33 2.13
CA THR A 187 10.09 1.15 0.96
C THR A 187 10.96 2.34 1.30
N PHE A 188 10.60 3.06 2.34
CA PHE A 188 11.30 4.26 2.79
C PHE A 188 10.94 4.61 4.23
N TRP A 189 11.76 5.47 4.83
CA TRP A 189 11.38 6.21 6.05
C TRP A 189 11.86 7.65 5.98
N HIS A 190 11.19 8.52 6.72
CA HIS A 190 11.58 9.92 6.89
C HIS A 190 12.53 10.03 8.09
N PRO A 191 13.73 10.60 7.96
CA PRO A 191 14.75 10.56 9.00
C PRO A 191 14.29 11.21 10.32
N ASP A 192 13.66 12.38 10.28
CA ASP A 192 13.28 13.09 11.50
C ASP A 192 12.03 12.54 12.18
N SER A 193 11.04 12.13 11.40
CA SER A 193 9.74 11.72 11.95
C SER A 193 9.58 10.21 12.13
N LEU A 194 10.48 9.42 11.54
CA LEU A 194 10.42 7.97 11.46
C LEU A 194 9.12 7.41 10.84
N VAL A 195 8.36 8.27 10.15
CA VAL A 195 7.22 7.82 9.34
C VAL A 195 7.76 7.01 8.18
N TYR A 196 7.18 5.85 7.96
CA TYR A 196 7.60 4.94 6.91
C TYR A 196 6.45 4.56 5.96
N GLY A 197 6.82 4.07 4.77
CA GLY A 197 5.94 3.36 3.84
C GLY A 197 6.54 2.00 3.46
N ALA A 198 5.67 1.01 3.25
CA ALA A 198 6.07 -0.34 2.85
C ALA A 198 5.02 -1.00 1.95
N LEU A 199 5.37 -2.08 1.29
CA LEU A 199 4.57 -2.96 0.43
C LEU A 199 4.16 -2.38 -0.94
N GLY A 200 3.80 -1.12 -1.07
CA GLY A 200 3.30 -0.54 -2.33
C GLY A 200 1.89 -0.96 -2.75
N HIS A 201 1.19 -1.76 -1.96
CA HIS A 201 -0.19 -2.20 -2.18
C HIS A 201 -0.92 -2.42 -0.85
N VAL A 202 -2.24 -2.50 -0.91
CA VAL A 202 -3.08 -2.78 0.25
C VAL A 202 -2.85 -4.21 0.78
N VAL A 203 -2.89 -4.36 2.10
CA VAL A 203 -3.01 -5.67 2.74
C VAL A 203 -4.47 -6.09 2.71
N ALA A 204 -4.73 -7.23 2.10
CA ALA A 204 -6.07 -7.79 1.93
C ALA A 204 -6.09 -9.26 2.36
N ASP A 205 -7.26 -9.76 2.68
CA ASP A 205 -7.46 -11.20 2.90
C ASP A 205 -7.19 -11.99 1.61
N ALA A 206 -6.41 -13.05 1.71
CA ALA A 206 -5.95 -13.82 0.56
C ALA A 206 -7.07 -14.57 -0.18
N ALA A 207 -8.14 -14.95 0.52
CA ALA A 207 -9.25 -15.71 -0.05
C ALA A 207 -10.30 -14.81 -0.73
N THR A 208 -10.56 -13.64 -0.15
CA THR A 208 -11.63 -12.75 -0.58
C THR A 208 -11.12 -11.50 -1.32
N SER A 209 -9.81 -11.18 -1.20
CA SER A 209 -9.22 -9.93 -1.68
C SER A 209 -9.83 -8.66 -1.06
N PHE A 210 -10.59 -8.76 0.02
CA PHE A 210 -11.11 -7.60 0.73
C PHE A 210 -10.00 -6.95 1.56
N PRO A 211 -9.83 -5.61 1.47
CA PRO A 211 -8.89 -4.87 2.30
C PRO A 211 -9.20 -5.04 3.79
N LEU A 212 -8.16 -5.24 4.60
CA LEU A 212 -8.30 -5.27 6.06
C LEU A 212 -8.28 -3.85 6.61
N GLU A 213 -9.24 -3.50 7.46
CA GLU A 213 -9.22 -2.25 8.23
C GLU A 213 -8.26 -2.41 9.40
N VAL A 214 -7.35 -1.46 9.58
CA VAL A 214 -6.37 -1.53 10.67
C VAL A 214 -7.05 -1.33 12.02
N GLY A 215 -7.05 -2.35 12.84
CA GLY A 215 -7.34 -2.28 14.27
C GLY A 215 -6.04 -2.07 15.05
N GLU A 216 -5.18 -3.08 15.06
CA GLU A 216 -3.82 -3.03 15.56
C GLU A 216 -2.88 -3.56 14.47
N GLY A 217 -1.82 -2.81 14.19
CA GLY A 217 -0.85 -3.22 13.20
C GLY A 217 0.57 -2.99 13.65
N ARG A 218 1.43 -3.98 13.40
CA ARG A 218 2.85 -3.95 13.74
C ARG A 218 3.69 -4.44 12.58
N ILE A 219 4.85 -3.84 12.41
CA ILE A 219 5.89 -4.42 11.58
C ILE A 219 7.00 -4.97 12.47
N VAL A 220 7.48 -6.14 12.09
CA VAL A 220 8.55 -6.85 12.79
C VAL A 220 9.73 -7.06 11.87
N ARG A 221 10.92 -7.25 12.42
CA ARG A 221 12.09 -7.65 11.62
C ARG A 221 11.85 -9.02 11.02
N ALA A 222 12.11 -9.17 9.72
CA ALA A 222 12.04 -10.44 9.03
C ALA A 222 13.38 -10.79 8.38
N ARG A 223 13.74 -12.08 8.40
CA ARG A 223 14.89 -12.63 7.68
C ARG A 223 14.39 -13.53 6.57
N VAL A 224 15.01 -13.46 5.41
CA VAL A 224 14.71 -14.35 4.29
C VAL A 224 15.51 -15.63 4.49
N SER A 225 14.81 -16.74 4.76
CA SER A 225 15.42 -18.07 4.93
C SER A 225 15.55 -18.83 3.63
N GLY A 226 14.83 -18.43 2.59
CA GLY A 226 14.87 -19.02 1.27
C GLY A 226 13.96 -18.31 0.28
N ILE A 227 14.06 -18.71 -0.97
CA ILE A 227 13.19 -18.20 -2.06
C ILE A 227 12.64 -19.39 -2.83
N GLN A 228 11.33 -19.41 -2.95
CA GLN A 228 10.68 -20.21 -3.98
C GLN A 228 10.76 -19.44 -5.29
N GLN A 229 11.53 -19.97 -6.24
CA GLN A 229 11.73 -19.30 -7.53
C GLN A 229 10.43 -19.15 -8.32
N GLY A 230 10.27 -17.96 -8.92
CA GLY A 230 9.19 -17.68 -9.86
C GLY A 230 9.37 -18.46 -11.17
N ARG A 231 8.25 -18.91 -11.72
CA ARG A 231 8.19 -19.54 -13.05
C ARG A 231 7.01 -18.95 -13.82
N ARG A 232 7.03 -19.07 -15.13
CA ARG A 232 5.92 -18.58 -15.97
C ARG A 232 4.59 -19.16 -15.49
N GLY A 233 3.65 -18.28 -15.11
CA GLY A 233 2.34 -18.64 -14.57
C GLY A 233 2.31 -18.98 -13.07
N HIS A 234 3.47 -19.04 -12.40
CA HIS A 234 3.59 -19.30 -10.96
C HIS A 234 4.55 -18.29 -10.35
N PRO A 235 4.04 -17.21 -9.73
CA PRO A 235 4.89 -16.26 -9.04
C PRO A 235 5.62 -16.98 -7.89
N GLY A 236 6.90 -16.68 -7.72
CA GLY A 236 7.68 -17.17 -6.59
C GLY A 236 7.39 -16.38 -5.33
N GLU A 237 8.02 -16.78 -4.21
CA GLU A 237 7.81 -16.18 -2.91
C GLU A 237 9.10 -16.15 -2.07
N LYS A 238 9.32 -15.09 -1.31
CA LYS A 238 10.31 -15.06 -0.23
C LYS A 238 9.77 -15.83 0.96
N ILE A 239 10.52 -16.84 1.41
CA ILE A 239 10.22 -17.56 2.65
C ILE A 239 10.87 -16.77 3.78
N GLY A 240 10.09 -16.03 4.54
CA GLY A 240 10.56 -15.22 5.66
C GLY A 240 10.34 -15.92 7.00
N VAL A 241 11.32 -15.77 7.89
CA VAL A 241 11.20 -16.13 9.30
C VAL A 241 11.13 -14.85 10.12
N PHE A 242 10.10 -14.71 10.92
CA PHE A 242 10.02 -13.64 11.89
C PHE A 242 10.90 -13.96 13.09
N VAL A 243 11.78 -13.03 13.44
CA VAL A 243 12.58 -13.14 14.63
C VAL A 243 11.72 -12.69 15.80
N HIS A 244 10.96 -13.63 16.38
CA HIS A 244 10.11 -13.49 17.58
C HIS A 244 9.17 -12.27 17.62
N ASP A 245 8.03 -12.42 18.29
CA ASP A 245 7.06 -11.34 18.58
C ASP A 245 7.68 -10.16 19.37
N LEU A 246 8.93 -10.25 19.78
CA LEU A 246 9.68 -9.24 20.54
C LEU A 246 10.44 -8.25 19.66
N ASP A 247 10.64 -8.53 18.36
CA ASP A 247 11.37 -7.62 17.45
C ASP A 247 10.43 -6.70 16.66
N VAL A 248 9.45 -6.14 17.35
CA VAL A 248 8.59 -5.10 16.79
C VAL A 248 9.43 -3.86 16.50
N ILE A 249 9.45 -3.43 15.24
CA ILE A 249 10.25 -2.28 14.78
C ILE A 249 9.40 -1.04 14.51
N GLY A 250 8.07 -1.18 14.46
CA GLY A 250 7.17 -0.05 14.23
C GLY A 250 5.68 -0.45 14.24
N THR A 251 4.83 0.57 14.19
CA THR A 251 3.37 0.45 14.09
C THR A 251 2.91 0.42 12.64
N ILE A 252 1.69 -0.08 12.38
CA ILE A 252 0.97 0.14 11.13
C ILE A 252 -0.25 1.00 11.47
N ASP A 253 -0.25 2.24 11.03
CA ASP A 253 -1.33 3.19 11.32
C ASP A 253 -2.36 3.24 10.19
N LYS A 254 -1.93 2.93 8.94
CA LYS A 254 -2.78 2.98 7.75
C LYS A 254 -2.49 1.82 6.82
N ASN A 255 -3.55 1.24 6.29
CA ASN A 255 -3.54 0.29 5.17
C ASN A 255 -4.27 0.94 3.99
N THR A 256 -3.54 1.23 2.92
CA THR A 256 -4.04 2.02 1.79
C THR A 256 -3.79 1.29 0.46
N PRO A 257 -4.43 1.70 -0.64
CA PRO A 257 -4.10 1.16 -1.97
C PRO A 257 -2.63 1.32 -2.40
N PHE A 258 -1.87 2.19 -1.71
CA PHE A 258 -0.46 2.48 -2.01
C PHE A 258 0.51 1.83 -1.02
N GLY A 259 0.03 0.99 -0.12
CA GLY A 259 0.82 0.31 0.89
C GLY A 259 0.39 0.60 2.32
N ILE A 260 1.17 0.07 3.24
CA ILE A 260 1.04 0.35 4.67
C ILE A 260 1.94 1.52 5.06
N PHE A 261 1.44 2.32 5.99
CA PHE A 261 2.16 3.45 6.56
C PHE A 261 2.04 3.42 8.08
N GLY A 262 3.09 3.85 8.75
CA GLY A 262 3.15 3.90 10.21
C GLY A 262 4.41 4.61 10.68
N ARG A 263 4.84 4.32 11.90
CA ARG A 263 6.01 4.91 12.50
C ARG A 263 6.97 3.84 13.00
N LEU A 264 8.24 3.99 12.67
CA LEU A 264 9.32 3.19 13.22
C LEU A 264 9.64 3.65 14.65
N PHE A 265 10.10 2.73 15.49
CA PHE A 265 10.54 3.04 16.85
C PHE A 265 12.00 3.50 16.89
N ARG A 266 12.77 3.14 15.87
CA ARG A 266 14.16 3.53 15.66
C ARG A 266 14.52 3.43 14.19
N GLU A 267 15.58 4.08 13.78
CA GLU A 267 16.13 3.95 12.43
C GLU A 267 16.53 2.49 12.16
N PRO A 268 16.08 1.91 11.04
CA PRO A 268 16.50 0.56 10.67
C PRO A 268 17.95 0.58 10.13
N GLU A 269 18.68 -0.49 10.40
CA GLU A 269 19.95 -0.71 9.71
C GLU A 269 19.67 -1.02 8.24
N GLY A 270 20.40 -0.34 7.33
CA GLY A 270 20.18 -0.48 5.91
C GLY A 270 21.38 -0.04 5.08
N LEU A 271 21.22 -0.16 3.77
CA LEU A 271 22.24 0.22 2.79
C LEU A 271 22.39 1.74 2.70
N TYR A 272 21.28 2.45 2.79
CA TYR A 272 21.23 3.91 2.76
C TYR A 272 21.08 4.47 4.16
N ARG A 273 21.84 5.55 4.46
CA ARG A 273 21.72 6.30 5.71
C ARG A 273 21.27 7.74 5.46
N GLU A 274 21.63 8.25 4.28
CA GLU A 274 21.27 9.60 3.87
C GLU A 274 20.00 9.60 3.03
N PRO A 275 19.14 10.61 3.19
CA PRO A 275 17.92 10.71 2.40
C PRO A 275 18.22 11.01 0.93
N LEU A 276 17.52 10.32 0.05
CA LEU A 276 17.45 10.63 -1.37
C LEU A 276 16.18 11.43 -1.68
N LEU A 277 16.26 12.31 -2.65
CA LEU A 277 15.09 13.06 -3.11
C LEU A 277 14.07 12.10 -3.76
N VAL A 278 12.80 12.35 -3.51
CA VAL A 278 11.71 11.69 -4.23
C VAL A 278 11.52 12.38 -5.58
N ALA A 279 11.59 11.61 -6.66
CA ALA A 279 11.37 12.11 -8.00
C ALA A 279 9.90 12.49 -8.23
N LEU A 280 9.66 13.59 -8.90
CA LEU A 280 8.34 13.88 -9.45
C LEU A 280 8.07 12.94 -10.64
N ALA A 281 6.81 12.58 -10.88
CA ALA A 281 6.43 11.66 -11.96
C ALA A 281 7.03 12.03 -13.34
N ARG A 282 7.15 13.33 -13.63
CA ARG A 282 7.77 13.83 -14.88
C ARG A 282 9.30 13.70 -14.94
N GLN A 283 9.96 13.39 -13.82
CA GLN A 283 11.42 13.20 -13.75
C GLN A 283 11.81 11.75 -13.98
N VAL A 284 10.85 10.82 -13.82
CA VAL A 284 11.06 9.40 -14.11
C VAL A 284 11.24 9.21 -15.60
N ARG A 285 12.25 8.44 -15.99
CA ARG A 285 12.59 8.17 -17.38
C ARG A 285 12.59 6.68 -17.65
N GLU A 286 12.28 6.29 -18.88
CA GLU A 286 12.57 4.96 -19.37
C GLU A 286 14.10 4.76 -19.41
N GLY A 287 14.58 3.57 -19.04
CA GLY A 287 15.99 3.25 -19.00
C GLY A 287 16.45 2.65 -17.68
N PRO A 288 17.78 2.61 -17.44
CA PRO A 288 18.37 1.96 -16.28
C PRO A 288 17.91 2.56 -14.95
N ALA A 289 17.68 1.68 -13.99
CA ALA A 289 17.34 1.99 -12.61
C ALA A 289 17.84 0.87 -11.69
N GLN A 290 17.74 1.06 -10.39
CA GLN A 290 18.15 0.11 -9.38
C GLN A 290 16.98 -0.24 -8.47
N MET A 291 16.90 -1.49 -8.03
CA MET A 291 15.96 -1.98 -7.03
C MET A 291 16.74 -2.43 -5.80
N VAL A 292 16.28 -2.04 -4.61
CA VAL A 292 16.89 -2.46 -3.35
C VAL A 292 15.99 -3.46 -2.65
N THR A 293 16.52 -4.63 -2.32
CA THR A 293 15.75 -5.67 -1.64
C THR A 293 16.65 -6.67 -0.92
N VAL A 294 16.08 -7.47 -0.04
CA VAL A 294 16.74 -8.62 0.58
C VAL A 294 16.34 -9.88 -0.16
N VAL A 295 17.27 -10.71 -0.53
CA VAL A 295 17.02 -12.04 -1.12
C VAL A 295 17.57 -13.19 -0.28
N GLU A 296 18.43 -12.88 0.71
CA GLU A 296 18.97 -13.87 1.65
C GLU A 296 19.28 -13.19 3.00
N GLY A 297 18.93 -13.85 4.11
CA GLY A 297 19.17 -13.31 5.45
C GLY A 297 18.44 -12.01 5.70
N ASP A 298 19.17 -10.98 6.12
CA ASP A 298 18.69 -9.62 6.38
C ASP A 298 19.48 -8.54 5.60
N ARG A 299 20.38 -8.97 4.71
CA ARG A 299 21.25 -8.06 3.96
C ARG A 299 20.51 -7.47 2.77
N CYS A 300 20.40 -6.14 2.76
CA CYS A 300 19.93 -5.38 1.59
C CYS A 300 20.98 -5.42 0.48
N GLU A 301 20.54 -5.71 -0.73
CA GLU A 301 21.35 -5.75 -1.95
C GLU A 301 20.71 -4.85 -3.02
N VAL A 302 21.54 -4.34 -3.92
CA VAL A 302 21.12 -3.53 -5.06
C VAL A 302 21.15 -4.37 -6.32
N PHE A 303 20.07 -4.34 -7.08
CA PHE A 303 19.92 -5.11 -8.31
C PHE A 303 19.56 -4.19 -9.47
N ASP A 304 20.11 -4.44 -10.63
CA ASP A 304 19.86 -3.67 -11.83
C ASP A 304 18.49 -4.02 -12.45
N VAL A 305 17.74 -2.99 -12.73
CA VAL A 305 16.45 -3.08 -13.42
C VAL A 305 16.36 -2.04 -14.54
N VAL A 306 15.42 -2.20 -15.44
CA VAL A 306 15.12 -1.21 -16.46
C VAL A 306 13.67 -0.77 -16.29
N VAL A 307 13.44 0.53 -16.24
CA VAL A 307 12.11 1.11 -16.40
C VAL A 307 11.76 1.03 -17.88
N GLU A 308 10.85 0.14 -18.23
CA GLU A 308 10.39 -0.04 -19.62
C GLU A 308 9.33 0.98 -20.01
N ARG A 309 8.49 1.38 -19.03
CA ARG A 309 7.48 2.40 -19.23
C ARG A 309 7.27 3.22 -17.95
N ALA A 310 7.23 4.53 -18.08
CA ALA A 310 6.74 5.46 -17.08
C ALA A 310 5.39 6.00 -17.56
N LEU A 311 4.30 5.46 -16.97
CA LEU A 311 2.95 5.80 -17.40
C LEU A 311 2.53 7.17 -16.84
N PRO A 312 2.08 8.11 -17.68
CA PRO A 312 1.57 9.39 -17.19
C PRO A 312 0.36 9.17 -16.27
N GLN A 313 0.46 9.64 -15.04
CA GLN A 313 -0.62 9.54 -14.05
C GLN A 313 -1.23 10.92 -13.80
N LYS A 314 -2.53 11.07 -14.10
CA LYS A 314 -3.30 12.28 -13.77
C LYS A 314 -3.82 12.26 -12.32
N ARG A 315 -3.84 11.09 -11.69
CA ARG A 315 -4.24 10.86 -10.29
C ARG A 315 -3.34 9.77 -9.71
N PRO A 316 -3.13 9.74 -8.38
CA PRO A 316 -2.41 8.64 -7.74
C PRO A 316 -3.02 7.29 -8.14
N ALA A 317 -2.19 6.36 -8.60
CA ALA A 317 -2.59 5.01 -8.99
C ALA A 317 -1.48 4.03 -8.62
N ALA A 318 -1.86 2.79 -8.29
CA ALA A 318 -0.91 1.77 -7.83
C ALA A 318 0.04 1.25 -8.93
N LYS A 319 -0.30 1.46 -10.22
CA LYS A 319 0.50 0.97 -11.36
C LYS A 319 0.92 2.15 -12.22
N GLY A 320 2.11 2.69 -11.96
CA GLY A 320 2.67 3.82 -12.70
C GLY A 320 3.93 3.48 -13.49
N LEU A 321 4.60 2.39 -13.13
CA LEU A 321 5.85 1.95 -13.74
C LEU A 321 5.74 0.52 -14.23
N VAL A 322 6.33 0.23 -15.39
CA VAL A 322 6.62 -1.13 -15.84
C VAL A 322 8.13 -1.30 -15.80
N ILE A 323 8.59 -2.27 -15.02
CA ILE A 323 10.01 -2.56 -14.85
C ILE A 323 10.34 -3.97 -15.29
N ARG A 324 11.56 -4.17 -15.76
CA ARG A 324 12.12 -5.48 -16.06
C ARG A 324 13.43 -5.66 -15.27
N VAL A 325 13.56 -6.80 -14.62
CA VAL A 325 14.83 -7.20 -13.97
C VAL A 325 15.84 -7.52 -15.05
N THR A 326 17.03 -6.92 -14.96
CA THR A 326 18.15 -7.17 -15.87
C THR A 326 19.35 -7.78 -15.16
N ASP A 327 19.33 -7.73 -13.83
CA ASP A 327 20.38 -8.31 -13.00
C ASP A 327 20.40 -9.83 -13.11
N ALA A 328 21.54 -10.38 -13.53
CA ALA A 328 21.68 -11.81 -13.78
C ALA A 328 21.68 -12.65 -12.48
N ASP A 329 22.25 -12.10 -11.39
CA ASP A 329 22.28 -12.78 -10.10
C ASP A 329 20.87 -12.87 -9.50
N LEU A 330 20.12 -11.76 -9.53
CA LEU A 330 18.73 -11.76 -9.08
C LEU A 330 17.88 -12.75 -9.88
N LEU A 331 18.02 -12.77 -11.21
CA LEU A 331 17.28 -13.69 -12.06
C LEU A 331 17.63 -15.16 -11.77
N ALA A 332 18.91 -15.45 -11.54
CA ALA A 332 19.35 -16.81 -11.18
C ALA A 332 18.80 -17.26 -9.81
N ARG A 333 18.73 -16.36 -8.82
CA ARG A 333 18.30 -16.67 -7.45
C ARG A 333 16.77 -16.74 -7.33
N THR A 334 16.04 -15.91 -8.07
CA THR A 334 14.59 -15.70 -7.84
C THR A 334 13.71 -16.04 -9.05
N GLY A 335 14.27 -16.11 -10.25
CA GLY A 335 13.51 -16.26 -11.49
C GLY A 335 12.78 -14.98 -11.93
N GLY A 336 12.98 -13.87 -11.22
CA GLY A 336 12.32 -12.57 -11.46
C GLY A 336 11.81 -11.91 -10.17
N ILE A 337 10.80 -11.05 -10.28
CA ILE A 337 10.13 -10.45 -9.12
C ILE A 337 9.25 -11.52 -8.47
N VAL A 338 9.42 -11.72 -7.17
CA VAL A 338 8.68 -12.71 -6.36
C VAL A 338 7.88 -12.02 -5.25
N GLN A 339 6.88 -12.70 -4.71
CA GLN A 339 6.13 -12.22 -3.56
C GLN A 339 7.07 -11.94 -2.37
N GLY A 340 6.79 -10.88 -1.63
CA GLY A 340 7.67 -10.35 -0.58
C GLY A 340 8.67 -9.30 -1.08
N MET A 341 8.87 -9.11 -2.39
CA MET A 341 9.59 -7.95 -2.95
C MET A 341 8.71 -6.71 -3.06
N SER A 342 7.41 -6.83 -2.84
CA SER A 342 6.48 -5.71 -2.79
C SER A 342 6.97 -4.65 -1.82
N GLY A 343 7.09 -3.40 -2.30
CA GLY A 343 7.66 -2.29 -1.56
C GLY A 343 9.16 -2.07 -1.76
N SER A 344 9.89 -2.94 -2.48
CA SER A 344 11.30 -2.72 -2.80
C SER A 344 11.49 -1.38 -3.51
N PRO A 345 12.25 -0.41 -2.96
CA PRO A 345 12.41 0.91 -3.55
C PRO A 345 13.15 0.84 -4.88
N LEU A 346 12.71 1.68 -5.80
CA LEU A 346 13.33 1.88 -7.11
C LEU A 346 14.06 3.22 -7.13
N ILE A 347 15.31 3.20 -7.58
CA ILE A 347 16.21 4.36 -7.59
C ILE A 347 16.70 4.59 -9.01
N GLN A 348 16.60 5.85 -9.47
CA GLN A 348 17.11 6.29 -10.78
C GLN A 348 17.75 7.66 -10.64
N GLY A 349 18.98 7.80 -11.12
CA GLY A 349 19.71 9.09 -11.06
C GLY A 349 19.84 9.67 -9.64
N GLY A 350 20.00 8.82 -8.62
CA GLY A 350 20.11 9.23 -7.22
C GLY A 350 18.79 9.69 -6.58
N MET A 351 17.64 9.40 -7.20
CA MET A 351 16.31 9.74 -6.67
C MET A 351 15.46 8.49 -6.50
N ILE A 352 14.59 8.48 -5.49
CA ILE A 352 13.55 7.46 -5.34
C ILE A 352 12.46 7.74 -6.38
N ILE A 353 12.21 6.79 -7.28
CA ILE A 353 11.22 6.94 -8.36
C ILE A 353 9.93 6.17 -8.13
N GLY A 354 9.91 5.26 -7.17
CA GLY A 354 8.77 4.40 -6.85
C GLY A 354 9.18 3.17 -6.07
N ALA A 355 8.32 2.16 -6.10
CA ALA A 355 8.54 0.86 -5.49
C ALA A 355 7.88 -0.25 -6.32
N VAL A 356 8.32 -1.48 -6.09
CA VAL A 356 7.76 -2.72 -6.68
C VAL A 356 6.38 -3.01 -6.11
#